data_c57b0e39c6c28f036b2786a697705059
#
_entry.id   c57b0e39c6c28f036b2786a697705059
#
_cell.length_a   1.000
_cell.length_b   1.000
_cell.length_c   1.000
_cell.angle_alpha   90.00
_cell.angle_beta   90.00
_cell.angle_gamma   90.00
#
_symmetry.space_group_name_H-M   'P 1'
#
loop_
_entity.id
_entity.type
_entity.pdbx_description
1 polymer ?
#
loop_
_entity_poly.entity_id
_entity_poly.type
_entity_poly.pdbx_seq_one_letter_code
_entity_poly.pdbx_strand_id
1 'polypeptide(L)'
;MISCDTNVLFAACTEEAGSHARIADFLSSYKNSRDFVLCEQVLLELYCLLRNPKVSARPLTAPEAAKVVQTFRSNPAWRVVDIPEDASVMKAVWEFARRPGVAFRRVFDRRLSETLLFHGVDTFATRNIRDFCDAGFSRLVNPWET
;
A
#
# COMPACT_ATOMS: atom_id res chain seq x y z
N MET A 1 3.41 -14.39 -0.52
CA MET A 1 2.70 -13.42 0.35
C MET A 1 2.24 -12.25 -0.49
N ILE A 2 1.13 -11.62 -0.10
CA ILE A 2 0.54 -10.49 -0.81
C ILE A 2 0.53 -9.24 0.07
N SER A 3 0.70 -8.08 -0.57
CA SER A 3 0.49 -6.77 0.04
C SER A 3 -0.34 -5.88 -0.88
N CYS A 4 -0.72 -4.71 -0.42
CA CYS A 4 -1.45 -3.76 -1.25
C CYS A 4 -0.91 -2.33 -1.10
N ASP A 5 -1.20 -1.55 -2.14
CA ASP A 5 -0.97 -0.12 -2.20
C ASP A 5 -1.99 0.65 -1.36
N THR A 6 -1.66 1.86 -0.99
CA THR A 6 -2.52 2.78 -0.24
C THR A 6 -3.87 3.01 -0.94
N ASN A 7 -3.88 3.07 -2.27
CA ASN A 7 -5.12 3.26 -3.05
C ASN A 7 -6.15 2.15 -2.81
N VAL A 8 -5.73 0.92 -2.52
CA VAL A 8 -6.62 -0.21 -2.20
C VAL A 8 -7.28 0.00 -0.84
N LEU A 9 -6.51 0.34 0.19
CA LEU A 9 -7.06 0.61 1.52
C LEU A 9 -7.96 1.84 1.52
N PHE A 10 -7.54 2.90 0.83
CA PHE A 10 -8.33 4.12 0.72
C PHE A 10 -9.69 3.88 0.04
N ALA A 11 -9.72 3.12 -1.06
CA ALA A 11 -10.97 2.75 -1.74
C ALA A 11 -11.89 1.87 -0.87
N ALA A 12 -11.32 1.05 0.02
CA ALA A 12 -12.10 0.28 0.98
C ALA A 12 -12.72 1.14 2.10
N CYS A 13 -12.16 2.33 2.36
CA CYS A 13 -12.65 3.27 3.39
C CYS A 13 -13.63 4.30 2.84
N THR A 14 -13.70 4.46 1.51
CA THR A 14 -14.47 5.51 0.86
C THR A 14 -15.58 4.89 0.00
N GLU A 15 -16.79 5.42 0.13
CA GLU A 15 -17.95 4.99 -0.67
C GLU A 15 -17.90 5.59 -2.09
N GLU A 16 -16.79 5.47 -2.79
CA GLU A 16 -16.75 5.86 -4.20
C GLU A 16 -17.57 4.88 -5.05
N ALA A 17 -18.52 5.42 -5.81
CA ALA A 17 -19.51 4.66 -6.56
C ALA A 17 -18.92 3.53 -7.39
N GLY A 18 -19.34 2.30 -7.15
CA GLY A 18 -19.13 1.13 -7.98
C GLY A 18 -17.88 0.28 -7.68
N SER A 19 -16.86 0.82 -7.03
CA SER A 19 -15.62 0.08 -6.73
C SER A 19 -15.49 -0.37 -5.28
N HIS A 20 -16.15 0.33 -4.37
CA HIS A 20 -16.05 0.06 -2.92
C HIS A 20 -16.36 -1.39 -2.55
N ALA A 21 -17.49 -1.93 -3.02
CA ALA A 21 -17.90 -3.31 -2.71
C ALA A 21 -16.86 -4.33 -3.18
N ARG A 22 -16.35 -4.18 -4.40
CA ARG A 22 -15.34 -5.08 -4.97
C ARG A 22 -14.02 -5.05 -4.19
N ILE A 23 -13.57 -3.86 -3.82
CA ILE A 23 -12.34 -3.70 -3.03
C ILE A 23 -12.53 -4.22 -1.61
N ALA A 24 -13.69 -3.99 -1.00
CA ALA A 24 -14.04 -4.54 0.30
C ALA A 24 -14.05 -6.09 0.26
N ASP A 25 -14.63 -6.68 -0.78
CA ASP A 25 -14.63 -8.14 -1.00
C ASP A 25 -13.21 -8.68 -1.19
N PHE A 26 -12.37 -7.99 -1.97
CA PHE A 26 -10.97 -8.35 -2.12
C PHE A 26 -10.24 -8.39 -0.77
N LEU A 27 -10.33 -7.33 0.03
CA LEU A 27 -9.70 -7.30 1.36
C LEU A 27 -10.31 -8.31 2.33
N SER A 28 -11.64 -8.52 2.26
CA SER A 28 -12.33 -9.51 3.08
C SER A 28 -11.84 -10.93 2.81
N SER A 29 -11.47 -11.25 1.58
CA SER A 29 -10.92 -12.56 1.23
C SER A 29 -9.59 -12.87 1.95
N TYR A 30 -8.87 -11.82 2.36
CA TYR A 30 -7.62 -11.94 3.13
C TYR A 30 -7.77 -11.66 4.63
N LYS A 31 -8.99 -11.38 5.11
CA LYS A 31 -9.21 -10.96 6.51
C LYS A 31 -8.55 -11.87 7.55
N ASN A 32 -8.56 -13.17 7.31
CA ASN A 32 -8.00 -14.18 8.20
C ASN A 32 -6.73 -14.82 7.64
N SER A 33 -6.14 -14.25 6.59
CA SER A 33 -4.96 -14.81 5.94
C SER A 33 -3.68 -14.28 6.56
N ARG A 34 -2.79 -15.19 6.96
CA ARG A 34 -1.43 -14.85 7.41
C ARG A 34 -0.49 -14.47 6.27
N ASP A 35 -0.94 -14.65 5.04
CA ASP A 35 -0.17 -14.27 3.84
C ASP A 35 -0.33 -12.80 3.47
N PHE A 36 -1.20 -12.05 4.18
CA PHE A 36 -1.38 -10.62 3.95
C PHE A 36 -0.42 -9.80 4.80
N VAL A 37 0.32 -8.93 4.13
CA VAL A 37 1.36 -8.08 4.74
C VAL A 37 1.04 -6.62 4.47
N LEU A 38 1.09 -5.76 5.47
CA LEU A 38 1.01 -4.31 5.33
C LEU A 38 2.36 -3.66 5.63
N CYS A 39 2.70 -2.63 4.88
CA CYS A 39 3.83 -1.76 5.20
C CYS A 39 3.35 -0.54 6.01
N GLU A 40 4.09 -0.13 7.03
CA GLU A 40 3.80 1.10 7.79
C GLU A 40 3.73 2.33 6.88
N GLN A 41 4.54 2.39 5.82
CA GLN A 41 4.45 3.47 4.83
C GLN A 41 3.05 3.59 4.23
N VAL A 42 2.41 2.48 3.86
CA VAL A 42 1.04 2.45 3.32
C VAL A 42 0.04 2.99 4.33
N LEU A 43 0.20 2.65 5.61
CA LEU A 43 -0.66 3.12 6.69
C LEU A 43 -0.50 4.63 6.95
N LEU A 44 0.73 5.15 6.88
CA LEU A 44 1.01 6.59 6.99
C LEU A 44 0.38 7.37 5.83
N GLU A 45 0.52 6.87 4.61
CA GLU A 45 -0.09 7.48 3.43
C GLU A 45 -1.61 7.43 3.50
N LEU A 46 -2.20 6.33 3.97
CA LEU A 46 -3.64 6.22 4.19
C LEU A 46 -4.14 7.29 5.16
N TYR A 47 -3.46 7.47 6.29
CA TYR A 47 -3.79 8.54 7.25
C TYR A 47 -3.82 9.92 6.59
N CYS A 48 -2.82 10.21 5.76
CA CYS A 48 -2.76 11.48 5.03
C CYS A 48 -3.89 11.64 4.03
N LEU A 49 -4.21 10.60 3.25
CA LEU A 49 -5.31 10.64 2.27
C LEU A 49 -6.68 10.83 2.93
N LEU A 50 -6.95 10.14 4.04
CA LEU A 50 -8.21 10.25 4.78
C LEU A 50 -8.47 11.66 5.32
N ARG A 51 -7.41 12.43 5.54
CA ARG A 51 -7.47 13.81 6.06
C ARG A 51 -7.33 14.89 4.99
N ASN A 52 -7.02 14.51 3.75
CA ASN A 52 -6.75 15.48 2.69
C ASN A 52 -8.04 15.95 2.02
N PRO A 53 -8.45 17.23 2.18
CA PRO A 53 -9.68 17.75 1.58
C PRO A 53 -9.63 17.82 0.04
N LYS A 54 -8.44 17.75 -0.57
CA LYS A 54 -8.28 17.71 -2.03
C LYS A 54 -8.58 16.35 -2.63
N VAL A 55 -8.53 15.29 -1.81
CA VAL A 55 -8.67 13.89 -2.24
C VAL A 55 -9.93 13.27 -1.68
N SER A 56 -10.26 13.56 -0.42
CA SER A 56 -11.44 13.03 0.26
C SER A 56 -12.59 14.05 0.24
N ALA A 57 -13.76 13.63 -0.21
CA ALA A 57 -14.99 14.45 -0.16
C ALA A 57 -15.43 14.74 1.29
N ARG A 58 -15.07 13.86 2.22
CA ARG A 58 -15.36 13.99 3.66
C ARG A 58 -14.07 13.73 4.45
N PRO A 59 -13.17 14.73 4.57
CA PRO A 59 -11.94 14.58 5.32
C PRO A 59 -12.22 14.22 6.78
N LEU A 60 -11.48 13.23 7.30
CA LEU A 60 -11.58 12.82 8.69
C LEU A 60 -10.80 13.74 9.60
N THR A 61 -11.22 13.83 10.85
CA THR A 61 -10.39 14.40 11.93
C THR A 61 -9.19 13.50 12.22
N ALA A 62 -8.18 14.02 12.93
CA ALA A 62 -7.00 13.24 13.30
C ALA A 62 -7.35 11.97 14.11
N PRO A 63 -8.22 12.04 15.15
CA PRO A 63 -8.64 10.84 15.89
C PRO A 63 -9.39 9.82 15.02
N GLU A 64 -10.26 10.28 14.13
CA GLU A 64 -11.04 9.40 13.23
C GLU A 64 -10.11 8.67 12.24
N ALA A 65 -9.19 9.39 11.60
CA ALA A 65 -8.23 8.81 10.66
C ALA A 65 -7.30 7.81 11.36
N ALA A 66 -6.80 8.16 12.55
CA ALA A 66 -5.99 7.26 13.36
C ALA A 66 -6.74 5.97 13.72
N LYS A 67 -8.02 6.07 14.05
CA LYS A 67 -8.87 4.90 14.36
C LYS A 67 -9.03 3.98 13.15
N VAL A 68 -9.26 4.53 11.96
CA VAL A 68 -9.34 3.76 10.70
C VAL A 68 -8.03 3.02 10.45
N VAL A 69 -6.89 3.71 10.55
CA VAL A 69 -5.56 3.11 10.36
C VAL A 69 -5.32 1.99 11.37
N GLN A 70 -5.66 2.19 12.65
CA GLN A 70 -5.51 1.16 13.67
C GLN A 70 -6.37 -0.08 13.42
N THR A 71 -7.53 0.07 12.79
CA THR A 71 -8.38 -1.07 12.41
C THR A 71 -7.64 -2.03 11.46
N PHE A 72 -6.91 -1.50 10.48
CA PHE A 72 -6.06 -2.32 9.60
C PHE A 72 -4.83 -2.84 10.32
N ARG A 73 -4.13 -1.97 11.03
CA ARG A 73 -2.87 -2.26 11.70
C ARG A 73 -3.00 -3.34 12.78
N SER A 74 -4.14 -3.40 13.47
CA SER A 74 -4.40 -4.33 14.58
C SER A 74 -5.06 -5.65 14.15
N ASN A 75 -5.21 -5.91 12.85
CA ASN A 75 -5.72 -7.20 12.39
C ASN A 75 -4.76 -8.32 12.82
N PRO A 76 -5.20 -9.28 13.66
CA PRO A 76 -4.29 -10.27 14.24
C PRO A 76 -3.76 -11.30 13.22
N ALA A 77 -4.40 -11.42 12.05
CA ALA A 77 -3.94 -12.29 10.98
C ALA A 77 -2.87 -11.64 10.09
N TRP A 78 -2.84 -10.31 10.01
CA TRP A 78 -1.95 -9.60 9.12
C TRP A 78 -0.61 -9.27 9.78
N ARG A 79 0.44 -9.32 8.99
CA ARG A 79 1.76 -8.90 9.42
C ARG A 79 2.00 -7.45 9.00
N VAL A 80 2.40 -6.61 9.95
CA VAL A 80 2.83 -5.25 9.67
C VAL A 80 4.35 -5.20 9.64
N VAL A 81 4.90 -4.63 8.57
CA VAL A 81 6.35 -4.49 8.35
C VAL A 81 6.73 -3.05 8.07
N ASP A 82 7.97 -2.73 8.31
CA ASP A 82 8.57 -1.44 7.94
C ASP A 82 9.94 -1.66 7.33
N ILE A 83 10.60 -0.56 6.95
CA ILE A 83 11.96 -0.61 6.42
C ILE A 83 12.86 -1.36 7.40
N PRO A 84 13.61 -2.38 6.93
CA PRO A 84 14.51 -3.09 7.81
C PRO A 84 15.74 -2.26 8.12
N GLU A 85 16.46 -2.61 9.19
CA GLU A 85 17.77 -2.02 9.51
C GLU A 85 18.85 -2.37 8.47
N ASP A 86 18.58 -3.33 7.61
CA ASP A 86 19.47 -3.73 6.52
C ASP A 86 19.63 -2.61 5.49
N ALA A 87 20.87 -2.19 5.24
CA ALA A 87 21.18 -1.09 4.34
C ALA A 87 20.86 -1.37 2.86
N SER A 88 20.61 -2.62 2.47
CA SER A 88 20.38 -3.03 1.08
C SER A 88 19.12 -2.38 0.48
N VAL A 89 18.06 -2.22 1.29
CA VAL A 89 16.81 -1.60 0.84
C VAL A 89 17.03 -0.15 0.41
N MET A 90 17.60 0.68 1.28
CA MET A 90 17.84 2.09 0.92
C MET A 90 18.92 2.26 -0.13
N LYS A 91 19.90 1.36 -0.20
CA LYS A 91 20.88 1.34 -1.30
C LYS A 91 20.18 1.15 -2.64
N ALA A 92 19.27 0.19 -2.75
CA ALA A 92 18.48 -0.05 -3.96
C ALA A 92 17.60 1.16 -4.33
N VAL A 93 16.99 1.82 -3.34
CA VAL A 93 16.21 3.05 -3.55
C VAL A 93 17.05 4.16 -4.14
N TRP A 94 18.24 4.42 -3.60
CA TRP A 94 19.12 5.48 -4.10
C TRP A 94 19.75 5.16 -5.45
N GLU A 95 20.02 3.89 -5.74
CA GLU A 95 20.45 3.45 -7.08
C GLU A 95 19.34 3.68 -8.12
N PHE A 96 18.08 3.41 -7.77
CA PHE A 96 16.92 3.73 -8.62
C PHE A 96 16.78 5.25 -8.81
N ALA A 97 16.88 6.04 -7.75
CA ALA A 97 16.73 7.50 -7.78
C ALA A 97 17.76 8.21 -8.68
N ARG A 98 18.91 7.58 -8.93
CA ARG A 98 19.97 8.11 -9.82
C ARG A 98 19.67 7.94 -11.31
N ARG A 99 18.67 7.15 -11.69
CA ARG A 99 18.35 6.90 -13.09
C ARG A 99 17.82 8.16 -13.76
N PRO A 100 18.30 8.50 -14.96
CA PRO A 100 17.77 9.63 -15.73
C PRO A 100 16.26 9.48 -15.97
N GLY A 101 15.51 10.57 -15.84
CA GLY A 101 14.09 10.59 -16.14
C GLY A 101 13.17 10.04 -15.04
N VAL A 102 13.68 9.63 -13.88
CA VAL A 102 12.85 9.20 -12.75
C VAL A 102 12.06 10.39 -12.21
N ALA A 103 10.72 10.26 -12.19
CA ALA A 103 9.86 11.25 -11.55
C ALA A 103 10.13 11.27 -10.03
N PHE A 104 10.20 12.47 -9.44
CA PHE A 104 10.70 12.65 -8.07
C PHE A 104 9.92 11.85 -7.00
N ARG A 105 8.64 11.61 -7.18
CA ARG A 105 7.82 10.83 -6.22
C ARG A 105 7.99 9.31 -6.34
N ARG A 106 8.56 8.82 -7.44
CA ARG A 106 8.77 7.39 -7.64
C ARG A 106 9.74 6.75 -6.64
N VAL A 107 10.53 7.55 -5.93
CA VAL A 107 11.39 7.06 -4.84
C VAL A 107 10.60 6.45 -3.69
N PHE A 108 9.40 6.96 -3.41
CA PHE A 108 8.52 6.40 -2.37
C PHE A 108 7.94 5.05 -2.79
N ASP A 109 7.51 4.91 -4.05
CA ASP A 109 7.04 3.63 -4.60
C ASP A 109 8.17 2.60 -4.59
N ARG A 110 9.39 3.03 -4.92
CA ARG A 110 10.56 2.16 -4.85
C ARG A 110 10.89 1.73 -3.43
N ARG A 111 10.85 2.65 -2.48
CA ARG A 111 11.05 2.34 -1.06
C ARG A 111 10.03 1.31 -0.55
N LEU A 112 8.77 1.49 -0.89
CA LEU A 112 7.70 0.55 -0.56
C LEU A 112 7.98 -0.83 -1.15
N SER A 113 8.28 -0.89 -2.44
CA SER A 113 8.54 -2.15 -3.16
C SER A 113 9.73 -2.90 -2.58
N GLU A 114 10.86 -2.24 -2.39
CA GLU A 114 12.09 -2.85 -1.84
C GLU A 114 11.86 -3.35 -0.41
N THR A 115 11.10 -2.59 0.40
CA THR A 115 10.74 -3.02 1.75
C THR A 115 9.89 -4.29 1.73
N LEU A 116 8.85 -4.32 0.91
CA LEU A 116 7.97 -5.47 0.80
C LEU A 116 8.67 -6.71 0.26
N LEU A 117 9.49 -6.55 -0.78
CA LEU A 117 10.30 -7.64 -1.36
C LEU A 117 11.28 -8.22 -0.34
N PHE A 118 11.94 -7.36 0.45
CA PHE A 118 12.83 -7.79 1.54
C PHE A 118 12.09 -8.69 2.55
N HIS A 119 10.84 -8.37 2.84
CA HIS A 119 10.00 -9.17 3.74
C HIS A 119 9.32 -10.38 3.07
N GLY A 120 9.66 -10.68 1.82
CA GLY A 120 9.21 -11.87 1.10
C GLY A 120 7.83 -11.73 0.44
N VAL A 121 7.34 -10.51 0.24
CA VAL A 121 6.13 -10.27 -0.52
C VAL A 121 6.44 -10.44 -2.02
N ASP A 122 5.68 -11.28 -2.69
CA ASP A 122 5.84 -11.59 -4.12
C ASP A 122 4.68 -11.08 -4.99
N THR A 123 3.54 -10.80 -4.35
CA THR A 123 2.33 -10.33 -5.02
C THR A 123 1.94 -8.96 -4.48
N PHE A 124 1.67 -8.01 -5.36
CA PHE A 124 1.29 -6.65 -4.95
C PHE A 124 0.00 -6.21 -5.64
N ALA A 125 -0.97 -5.77 -4.83
CA ALA A 125 -2.26 -5.28 -5.30
C ALA A 125 -2.25 -3.75 -5.39
N THR A 126 -2.50 -3.21 -6.57
CA THR A 126 -2.54 -1.77 -6.83
C THR A 126 -3.43 -1.45 -8.02
N ARG A 127 -3.99 -0.26 -8.04
CA ARG A 127 -4.63 0.30 -9.23
C ARG A 127 -3.60 0.75 -10.27
N ASN A 128 -2.41 1.16 -9.82
CA ASN A 128 -1.37 1.77 -10.64
C ASN A 128 -0.31 0.73 -11.08
N ILE A 129 -0.74 -0.30 -11.81
CA ILE A 129 0.15 -1.38 -12.27
C ILE A 129 1.43 -0.87 -12.93
N ARG A 130 1.34 0.21 -13.73
CA ARG A 130 2.49 0.76 -14.46
C ARG A 130 3.61 1.26 -13.55
N ASP A 131 3.26 1.79 -12.38
CA ASP A 131 4.23 2.36 -11.44
C ASP A 131 5.05 1.27 -10.73
N PHE A 132 4.61 0.03 -10.78
CA PHE A 132 5.23 -1.12 -10.10
C PHE A 132 5.71 -2.22 -11.04
N CYS A 133 5.58 -2.06 -12.37
CA CYS A 133 5.93 -3.11 -13.33
C CYS A 133 7.43 -3.47 -13.34
N ASP A 134 8.29 -2.56 -12.91
CA ASP A 134 9.75 -2.74 -12.81
C ASP A 134 10.23 -2.93 -11.34
N ALA A 135 9.29 -3.10 -10.41
CA ALA A 135 9.60 -3.16 -8.99
C ALA A 135 10.19 -4.50 -8.52
N GLY A 136 9.93 -5.59 -9.26
CA GLY A 136 10.45 -6.93 -8.95
C GLY A 136 9.43 -7.88 -8.32
N PHE A 137 8.17 -7.48 -8.16
CA PHE A 137 7.10 -8.39 -7.76
C PHE A 137 6.85 -9.46 -8.84
N SER A 138 6.65 -10.71 -8.41
CA SER A 138 6.31 -11.81 -9.33
C SER A 138 4.92 -11.66 -9.94
N ARG A 139 4.01 -10.98 -9.22
CA ARG A 139 2.64 -10.76 -9.65
C ARG A 139 2.13 -9.39 -9.21
N LEU A 140 1.55 -8.66 -10.15
CA LEU A 140 0.76 -7.46 -9.88
C LEU A 140 -0.72 -7.77 -10.10
N VAL A 141 -1.57 -7.29 -9.21
CA VAL A 141 -3.03 -7.50 -9.24
C VAL A 141 -3.71 -6.15 -9.22
N ASN A 142 -4.66 -5.95 -10.13
CA ASN A 142 -5.56 -4.79 -10.08
C ASN A 142 -6.94 -5.23 -9.53
N PRO A 143 -7.25 -4.96 -8.25
CA PRO A 143 -8.53 -5.40 -7.66
C PRO A 143 -9.77 -4.74 -8.28
N TRP A 144 -9.61 -3.70 -9.10
CA TRP A 144 -10.72 -3.09 -9.83
C TRP A 144 -11.12 -3.86 -11.09
N GLU A 145 -10.25 -4.73 -11.58
CA GLU A 145 -10.41 -5.49 -12.84
C GLU A 145 -10.63 -6.99 -12.64
N THR A 146 -10.52 -7.46 -11.41
CA THR A 146 -10.70 -8.90 -11.06
C THR A 146 -12.13 -9.24 -10.70
#